data_eeb433f92db0e7bc5ff45d8c750e98a3
#
_entry.id   eeb433f92db0e7bc5ff45d8c750e98a3
#
_cell.length_a   1.000
_cell.length_b   1.000
_cell.length_c   1.000
_cell.angle_alpha   90.00
_cell.angle_beta   90.00
_cell.angle_gamma   90.00
#
_symmetry.space_group_name_H-M   'P 1'
#
loop_
_entity.id
_entity.type
_entity.pdbx_description
1 polymer ?
#
loop_
_entity_poly.entity_id
_entity_poly.type
_entity_poly.pdbx_seq_one_letter_code
_entity_poly.pdbx_strand_id
1 'polypeptide(L)'
;MNIRLGDGNIRLRLNGGEAETLLQVNQLTITISWVTGAALRVSMVLSADAARPRVRGEGLDLLVVVPRTDFIELLEQYGRRDAVITWTEFSEQGQDVEWSIDIDAFRNRNKSDRHQQPVEPQDWI
;
A
#
# COMPACT_ATOMS: atom_id res chain seq x y z
N MET A 1 2.63 1.51 6.01
CA MET A 1 1.62 1.06 5.04
C MET A 1 0.54 0.31 5.77
N ASN A 2 -0.67 0.55 5.39
CA ASN A 2 -1.82 -0.07 6.00
C ASN A 2 -2.49 -0.98 4.97
N ILE A 3 -2.83 -2.21 5.36
CA ILE A 3 -3.44 -3.15 4.45
C ILE A 3 -4.85 -3.45 4.94
N ARG A 4 -5.82 -3.28 4.07
CA ARG A 4 -7.21 -3.62 4.38
C ARG A 4 -7.65 -4.76 3.50
N LEU A 5 -8.20 -5.78 4.13
CA LEU A 5 -8.67 -6.95 3.42
C LEU A 5 -10.19 -6.95 3.45
N GLY A 6 -10.79 -7.04 2.31
CA GLY A 6 -12.24 -7.14 2.17
C GLY A 6 -12.61 -8.36 1.37
N ASP A 7 -13.88 -8.56 1.16
CA ASP A 7 -14.37 -9.68 0.37
C ASP A 7 -14.13 -9.37 -1.09
N GLY A 8 -13.10 -9.96 -1.67
CA GLY A 8 -12.77 -9.73 -3.07
C GLY A 8 -11.94 -8.49 -3.32
N ASN A 9 -11.44 -7.82 -2.27
CA ASN A 9 -10.59 -6.65 -2.52
C ASN A 9 -9.51 -6.50 -1.46
N ILE A 10 -8.40 -5.91 -1.86
CA ILE A 10 -7.27 -5.63 -1.00
C ILE A 10 -6.84 -4.19 -1.25
N ARG A 11 -6.73 -3.41 -0.18
CA ARG A 11 -6.37 -2.02 -0.30
C ARG A 11 -5.08 -1.75 0.45
N LEU A 12 -4.15 -1.11 -0.22
CA LEU A 12 -2.89 -0.71 0.36
C LEU A 12 -2.88 0.80 0.50
N ARG A 13 -2.69 1.28 1.71
CA ARG A 13 -2.71 2.72 1.95
C ARG A 13 -1.37 3.13 2.53
N LEU A 14 -0.73 4.12 1.92
CA LEU A 14 0.53 4.64 2.38
C LEU A 14 0.31 6.00 3.00
N ASN A 15 1.12 6.35 3.99
CA ASN A 15 1.14 7.73 4.44
C ASN A 15 2.14 8.50 3.58
N GLY A 16 2.20 9.81 3.76
CA GLY A 16 3.05 10.65 2.92
C GLY A 16 4.53 10.31 3.03
N GLY A 17 5.01 9.97 4.23
CA GLY A 17 6.40 9.60 4.42
C GLY A 17 6.75 8.31 3.72
N GLU A 18 5.86 7.35 3.75
CA GLU A 18 6.05 6.09 3.06
C GLU A 18 6.06 6.28 1.54
N ALA A 19 5.18 7.14 1.05
CA ALA A 19 5.14 7.44 -0.37
C ALA A 19 6.45 8.09 -0.83
N GLU A 20 7.01 8.98 -0.02
CA GLU A 20 8.27 9.59 -0.36
C GLU A 20 9.40 8.59 -0.33
N THR A 21 9.42 7.71 0.65
CA THR A 21 10.44 6.66 0.73
C THR A 21 10.36 5.76 -0.49
N LEU A 22 9.16 5.37 -0.87
CA LEU A 22 8.97 4.50 -2.03
C LEU A 22 9.50 5.20 -3.29
N LEU A 23 9.26 6.49 -3.43
CA LEU A 23 9.72 7.21 -4.60
C LEU A 23 11.24 7.29 -4.62
N GLN A 24 11.88 7.44 -3.46
CA GLN A 24 13.31 7.59 -3.39
C GLN A 24 14.08 6.28 -3.58
N VAL A 25 13.62 5.22 -2.95
CA VAL A 25 14.37 3.96 -2.99
C VAL A 25 13.70 2.86 -3.81
N ASN A 26 12.55 3.15 -4.38
CA ASN A 26 11.81 2.24 -5.26
C ASN A 26 11.29 0.96 -4.59
N GLN A 27 11.33 0.90 -3.30
CA GLN A 27 10.85 -0.30 -2.59
C GLN A 27 10.38 0.04 -1.19
N LEU A 28 9.32 -0.62 -0.76
CA LEU A 28 8.79 -0.49 0.59
C LEU A 28 8.24 -1.85 1.00
N THR A 29 8.63 -2.34 2.15
CA THR A 29 8.17 -3.64 2.64
C THR A 29 7.53 -3.51 4.01
N ILE A 30 6.44 -4.24 4.21
CA ILE A 30 5.81 -4.33 5.50
C ILE A 30 5.66 -5.81 5.84
N THR A 31 5.86 -6.15 7.10
CA THR A 31 5.72 -7.51 7.58
C THR A 31 4.67 -7.54 8.68
N ILE A 32 3.69 -8.41 8.52
CA ILE A 32 2.64 -8.59 9.51
C ILE A 32 2.81 -9.98 10.10
N SER A 33 3.05 -10.04 11.38
CA SER A 33 3.27 -11.32 12.06
C SER A 33 1.98 -11.84 12.63
N TRP A 34 1.73 -13.14 12.43
CA TRP A 34 0.55 -13.78 12.96
C TRP A 34 0.87 -14.40 14.29
N VAL A 35 -0.15 -14.65 15.07
CA VAL A 35 -0.01 -15.26 16.38
C VAL A 35 0.68 -16.60 16.30
N THR A 36 0.51 -17.31 15.21
CA THR A 36 1.08 -18.65 15.05
C THR A 36 2.55 -18.64 14.63
N GLY A 37 3.15 -17.48 14.49
CA GLY A 37 4.55 -17.41 14.08
C GLY A 37 4.77 -17.25 12.59
N ALA A 38 3.74 -17.42 11.79
CA ALA A 38 3.86 -17.15 10.37
C ALA A 38 3.85 -15.63 10.16
N ALA A 39 4.28 -15.16 9.01
CA ALA A 39 4.28 -13.74 8.70
C ALA A 39 3.83 -13.51 7.26
N LEU A 40 3.04 -12.48 7.07
CA LEU A 40 2.69 -12.01 5.73
C LEU A 40 3.64 -10.87 5.41
N ARG A 41 4.34 -10.96 4.31
CA ARG A 41 5.23 -9.89 3.88
C ARG A 41 4.72 -9.31 2.58
N VAL A 42 4.53 -8.00 2.55
CA VAL A 42 4.09 -7.33 1.34
C VAL A 42 5.15 -6.31 0.98
N SER A 43 5.72 -6.46 -0.22
CA SER A 43 6.71 -5.53 -0.73
C SER A 43 6.13 -4.80 -1.93
N MET A 44 6.27 -3.50 -1.97
CA MET A 44 5.84 -2.70 -3.10
C MET A 44 7.09 -2.18 -3.80
N VAL A 45 7.15 -2.33 -5.12
CA VAL A 45 8.29 -1.93 -5.90
C VAL A 45 7.83 -1.07 -7.06
N LEU A 46 8.52 0.05 -7.30
CA LEU A 46 8.25 0.88 -8.47
C LEU A 46 9.10 0.40 -9.62
N SER A 47 8.49 0.23 -10.77
CA SER A 47 9.17 -0.26 -11.95
C SER A 47 9.06 0.73 -13.11
N ALA A 48 10.19 1.06 -13.72
CA ALA A 48 10.18 1.92 -14.90
C ALA A 48 9.69 1.17 -16.12
N ASP A 49 9.75 -0.15 -16.09
CA ASP A 49 9.42 -0.95 -17.26
C ASP A 49 8.02 -1.56 -17.24
N ALA A 50 7.37 -1.57 -16.12
CA ALA A 50 6.06 -2.20 -16.01
C ALA A 50 5.01 -1.37 -16.74
N ALA A 51 4.16 -2.02 -17.51
CA ALA A 51 3.10 -1.34 -18.22
C ALA A 51 1.87 -1.14 -17.35
N ARG A 52 1.69 -1.98 -16.34
CA ARG A 52 0.53 -1.91 -15.45
C ARG A 52 0.87 -2.50 -14.10
N PRO A 53 0.09 -2.23 -13.07
CA PRO A 53 0.33 -2.83 -11.77
C PRO A 53 0.10 -4.34 -11.82
N ARG A 54 0.86 -5.07 -11.03
CA ARG A 54 0.76 -6.52 -10.97
C ARG A 54 1.14 -7.00 -9.60
N VAL A 55 0.60 -8.13 -9.21
CA VAL A 55 0.97 -8.78 -7.96
C VAL A 55 1.56 -10.14 -8.28
N ARG A 56 2.69 -10.44 -7.65
CA ARG A 56 3.30 -11.73 -7.74
C ARG A 56 3.46 -12.22 -6.33
N GLY A 57 3.47 -13.49 -6.11
CA GLY A 57 3.65 -13.98 -4.77
C GLY A 57 3.86 -15.45 -4.70
N GLU A 58 4.35 -15.88 -3.54
CA GLU A 58 4.52 -17.26 -3.26
C GLU A 58 4.24 -17.38 -1.77
N GLY A 59 3.26 -18.18 -1.42
CA GLY A 59 2.85 -18.33 -0.03
C GLY A 59 2.39 -17.02 0.56
N LEU A 60 3.05 -16.59 1.60
CA LEU A 60 2.70 -15.34 2.28
C LEU A 60 3.61 -14.17 1.92
N ASP A 61 4.43 -14.35 0.89
CA ASP A 61 5.27 -13.25 0.42
C ASP A 61 4.66 -12.70 -0.86
N LEU A 62 4.22 -11.46 -0.82
CA LEU A 62 3.61 -10.81 -1.96
C LEU A 62 4.48 -9.65 -2.45
N LEU A 63 4.62 -9.57 -3.75
CA LEU A 63 5.35 -8.48 -4.38
C LEU A 63 4.36 -7.70 -5.26
N VAL A 64 4.17 -6.44 -4.95
CA VAL A 64 3.28 -5.57 -5.71
C VAL A 64 4.16 -4.68 -6.58
N VAL A 65 4.09 -4.87 -7.87
CA VAL A 65 4.88 -4.12 -8.84
C VAL A 65 4.01 -3.00 -9.40
N VAL A 66 4.44 -1.76 -9.26
CA VAL A 66 3.67 -0.60 -9.67
C VAL A 66 4.48 0.18 -10.69
N PRO A 67 3.88 0.53 -11.84
CA PRO A 67 4.59 1.39 -12.78
C PRO A 67 4.94 2.70 -12.11
N ARG A 68 6.20 3.11 -12.23
CA ARG A 68 6.66 4.32 -11.60
C ARG A 68 5.86 5.54 -12.05
N THR A 69 5.49 5.58 -13.33
CA THR A 69 4.70 6.69 -13.86
C THR A 69 3.33 6.77 -13.19
N ASP A 70 2.70 5.63 -12.92
CA ASP A 70 1.40 5.60 -12.28
C ASP A 70 1.52 6.12 -10.84
N PHE A 71 2.59 5.77 -10.17
CA PHE A 71 2.79 6.21 -8.80
C PHE A 71 3.07 7.72 -8.73
N ILE A 72 3.85 8.25 -9.65
CA ILE A 72 4.11 9.68 -9.73
C ILE A 72 2.80 10.43 -9.98
N GLU A 73 1.95 9.89 -10.86
CA GLU A 73 0.68 10.50 -11.13
C GLU A 73 -0.20 10.50 -9.89
N LEU A 74 -0.18 9.42 -9.14
CA LEU A 74 -0.92 9.34 -7.89
C LEU A 74 -0.42 10.40 -6.90
N LEU A 75 0.87 10.60 -6.82
CA LEU A 75 1.44 11.63 -5.94
C LEU A 75 1.02 13.02 -6.37
N GLU A 76 0.91 13.26 -7.65
CA GLU A 76 0.47 14.55 -8.14
C GLU A 76 -0.99 14.83 -7.80
N GLN A 77 -1.76 13.79 -7.60
CA GLN A 77 -3.14 13.91 -7.22
C GLN A 77 -3.33 13.79 -5.70
N TYR A 78 -2.25 13.72 -4.97
CA TYR A 78 -2.26 13.53 -3.54
C TYR A 78 -3.13 14.57 -2.87
N GLY A 79 -4.02 14.20 -2.03
CA GLY A 79 -4.98 15.07 -1.38
C GLY A 79 -6.36 15.02 -1.99
N ARG A 80 -6.52 14.44 -3.17
CA ARG A 80 -7.83 14.32 -3.76
C ARG A 80 -8.46 13.04 -3.27
N ARG A 81 -9.76 13.09 -3.04
CA ARG A 81 -10.45 11.96 -2.48
C ARG A 81 -10.44 10.74 -3.34
N ASP A 82 -10.43 10.92 -4.64
CA ASP A 82 -10.54 9.83 -5.58
C ASP A 82 -9.19 9.40 -6.16
N ALA A 83 -8.10 9.92 -5.64
CA ALA A 83 -6.80 9.55 -6.17
C ALA A 83 -6.46 8.12 -5.73
N VAL A 84 -6.43 7.21 -6.66
CA VAL A 84 -6.20 5.80 -6.38
C VAL A 84 -5.68 5.09 -7.62
N ILE A 85 -4.85 4.08 -7.43
CA ILE A 85 -4.46 3.17 -8.48
C ILE A 85 -5.25 1.89 -8.22
N THR A 86 -6.00 1.39 -9.20
CA THR A 86 -6.80 0.19 -9.05
C THR A 86 -6.56 -0.77 -10.19
N TRP A 87 -6.56 -2.03 -9.91
CA TRP A 87 -6.48 -3.07 -10.95
C TRP A 87 -7.05 -4.37 -10.40
N THR A 88 -7.24 -5.34 -11.28
CA THR A 88 -7.78 -6.64 -10.89
C THR A 88 -6.75 -7.73 -11.15
N GLU A 89 -6.61 -8.62 -10.19
CA GLU A 89 -5.80 -9.82 -10.36
C GLU A 89 -6.74 -11.02 -10.42
N PHE A 90 -6.42 -11.98 -11.24
CA PHE A 90 -7.26 -13.16 -11.41
C PHE A 90 -6.58 -14.34 -10.75
N SER A 91 -7.28 -15.00 -9.86
CA SER A 91 -6.71 -16.15 -9.18
C SER A 91 -6.86 -17.41 -10.03
N GLU A 92 -6.08 -18.42 -9.72
CA GLU A 92 -6.17 -19.68 -10.43
C GLU A 92 -7.49 -20.38 -10.19
N GLN A 93 -8.16 -20.06 -9.09
CA GLN A 93 -9.45 -20.65 -8.81
C GLN A 93 -10.59 -19.88 -9.47
N GLY A 94 -10.26 -18.89 -10.29
CA GLY A 94 -11.29 -18.16 -11.01
C GLY A 94 -11.92 -17.02 -10.22
N GLN A 95 -11.36 -16.66 -9.08
CA GLN A 95 -11.88 -15.52 -8.34
C GLN A 95 -11.08 -14.29 -8.65
N ASP A 96 -11.76 -13.19 -8.85
CA ASP A 96 -11.11 -11.93 -9.15
C ASP A 96 -10.90 -11.18 -7.86
N VAL A 97 -9.75 -10.58 -7.69
CA VAL A 97 -9.44 -9.77 -6.53
C VAL A 97 -9.07 -8.38 -7.01
N GLU A 98 -9.77 -7.38 -6.50
CA GLU A 98 -9.46 -6.01 -6.84
C GLU A 98 -8.42 -5.48 -5.88
N TRP A 99 -7.38 -4.90 -6.41
CA TRP A 99 -6.32 -4.28 -5.62
C TRP A 99 -6.38 -2.78 -5.81
N SER A 100 -6.07 -2.06 -4.77
CA SER A 100 -5.99 -0.60 -4.87
C SER A 100 -4.88 -0.06 -4.00
N ILE A 101 -4.29 1.05 -4.42
CA ILE A 101 -3.25 1.75 -3.69
C ILE A 101 -3.65 3.21 -3.60
N ASP A 102 -3.65 3.76 -2.40
CA ASP A 102 -3.89 5.20 -2.23
C ASP A 102 -2.95 5.75 -1.16
N ILE A 103 -2.87 7.06 -1.08
CA ILE A 103 -2.05 7.75 -0.11
C ILE A 103 -2.99 8.48 0.84
N ASP A 104 -2.76 8.28 2.13
CA ASP A 104 -3.62 8.86 3.13
C ASP A 104 -3.25 10.33 3.32
N ALA A 105 -3.84 11.17 2.54
CA ALA A 105 -3.58 12.59 2.57
C ALA A 105 -4.03 13.23 3.87
N PHE A 106 -5.13 12.75 4.40
CA PHE A 106 -5.66 13.30 5.61
C PHE A 106 -4.72 13.03 6.77
N ARG A 107 -4.23 11.84 6.88
CA ARG A 107 -3.33 11.49 7.93
C ARG A 107 -2.03 12.26 7.80
N ASN A 108 -1.54 12.42 6.58
CA ASN A 108 -0.33 13.15 6.36
C ASN A 108 -0.53 14.62 6.69
N ARG A 109 -1.71 15.16 6.43
CA ARG A 109 -2.00 16.53 6.72
C ARG A 109 -1.99 16.77 8.21
N ASN A 110 -2.46 15.85 8.98
CA ASN A 110 -2.53 16.00 10.40
C ASN A 110 -1.23 15.70 11.10
N LYS A 111 -0.25 15.27 10.39
CA LYS A 111 0.96 14.87 10.99
C LYS A 111 1.58 15.93 11.82
N SER A 112 1.59 17.15 11.39
CA SER A 112 2.17 18.21 12.14
C SER A 112 1.40 18.52 13.39
N ASP A 113 0.09 18.32 13.37
CA ASP A 113 -0.71 18.58 14.52
C ASP A 113 -0.50 17.51 15.54
N ARG A 114 -0.16 16.37 15.12
CA ARG A 114 -0.07 15.25 15.98
C ARG A 114 1.14 15.25 16.80
N HIS A 115 2.09 15.99 16.52
CA HIS A 115 3.10 16.04 17.38
C HIS A 115 2.75 16.38 18.69
N GLN A 116 1.73 17.07 18.87
CA GLN A 116 1.36 17.47 20.14
C GLN A 116 0.65 16.49 20.85
N GLN A 117 0.26 15.44 20.29
CA GLN A 117 -0.50 14.50 20.95
C GLN A 117 0.26 13.34 21.12
N PRO A 118 0.49 12.94 22.15
CA PRO A 118 1.12 11.81 22.47
C PRO A 118 0.33 10.77 22.14
N VAL A 119 0.32 10.17 21.42
CA VAL A 119 -0.42 9.30 21.14
C VAL A 119 -0.53 8.33 21.68
N GLU A 120 -0.95 7.60 21.69
CA GLU A 120 -1.19 6.66 22.22
C GLU A 120 -1.42 5.55 21.59
N PRO A 121 -0.63 4.89 21.34
CA PRO A 121 -0.74 3.73 20.67
C PRO A 121 -1.37 2.74 21.46
N GLN A 122 -1.34 2.85 22.62
CA GLN A 122 -1.99 1.95 23.41
C GLN A 122 -3.38 1.89 23.07
N ASP A 123 -3.89 2.79 22.41
CA ASP A 123 -5.26 2.74 22.04
C ASP A 123 -5.54 1.58 21.16
N TRP A 124 -4.57 0.89 20.69
CA TRP A 124 -4.85 -0.16 19.86
C TRP A 124 -5.01 -1.39 20.50
N ILE A 125 -4.75 -1.48 21.72
CA ILE A 125 -4.80 -2.72 22.36
C ILE A 125 -6.12 -3.11 22.90
#